data_79832b5609774802842bcc6e899562d6
#
_entry.id   79832b5609774802842bcc6e899562d6
#
_cell.length_a   1.000
_cell.length_b   1.000
_cell.length_c   1.000
_cell.angle_alpha   90.00
_cell.angle_beta   90.00
_cell.angle_gamma   90.00
#
_symmetry.space_group_name_H-M   'P 1'
#
loop_
_entity.id
_entity.type
_entity.pdbx_description
1 polymer ?
#
loop_
_entity_poly.entity_id
_entity_poly.type
_entity_poly.pdbx_seq_one_letter_code
_entity_poly.pdbx_strand_id
1 'polypeptide(L)'
;AYERAPDQEHFIKRSNTKNFFRKVFKSQDFKKWDFSHSGLYLDFLAGNQSYKCTPWGNPTRNIFGWQKPCYLLGEGYVKTFKELMNDTEWDKYGTGNYDKCSDCMAHCGYEASAVTDVFANPLKAVSVALKGPKTEGEMVEEIDISKSRDPDFFHDAHVSEMMKKLHAQKQNETNNSPIPSAGAAINPKGD
;
A
#
# COMPACT_ATOMS: atom_id res chain seq x y z
N ALA A 1 -3.71 -6.05 -13.76
CA ALA A 1 -2.40 -5.50 -13.97
C ALA A 1 -2.21 -4.30 -13.06
N TYR A 2 -1.31 -4.44 -12.18
CA TYR A 2 -0.94 -3.35 -11.35
C TYR A 2 0.26 -2.70 -11.97
N GLU A 3 -0.05 -1.71 -12.66
CA GLU A 3 0.99 -0.82 -12.86
C GLU A 3 1.10 0.03 -11.69
N ARG A 4 1.46 -0.11 -11.06
CA ARG A 4 1.67 0.64 -10.23
C ARG A 4 2.03 0.95 -9.37
N ALA A 5 2.68 1.00 -9.10
CA ALA A 5 3.11 1.52 -8.05
C ALA A 5 2.93 2.85 -7.93
N PRO A 6 2.39 3.19 -7.19
CA PRO A 6 2.02 4.49 -6.97
C PRO A 6 3.18 5.38 -6.83
N ASP A 7 2.99 6.44 -7.45
CA ASP A 7 3.63 7.64 -7.10
C ASP A 7 3.00 8.23 -5.85
N GLN A 8 3.64 9.14 -5.24
CA GLN A 8 3.17 9.80 -4.02
C GLN A 8 1.85 10.57 -4.20
N GLU A 9 1.47 10.87 -5.41
CA GLU A 9 0.23 11.59 -5.70
C GLU A 9 -1.03 10.81 -5.33
N HIS A 10 -0.92 9.48 -5.31
CA HIS A 10 -2.04 8.59 -4.98
C HIS A 10 -2.18 8.31 -3.49
N PHE A 11 -1.25 8.75 -2.66
CA PHE A 11 -1.33 8.59 -1.22
C PHE A 11 -1.83 9.86 -0.52
N ILE A 12 -2.66 9.66 0.46
CA ILE A 12 -3.03 10.72 1.38
C ILE A 12 -1.82 10.99 2.28
N LYS A 13 -1.42 12.25 2.41
CA LYS A 13 -0.33 12.64 3.33
C LYS A 13 -0.55 12.07 4.72
N ARG A 14 0.51 11.56 5.35
CA ARG A 14 0.45 10.94 6.69
C ARG A 14 -0.29 11.82 7.70
N SER A 15 0.02 13.11 7.74
CA SER A 15 -0.65 14.06 8.63
C SER A 15 -2.16 14.12 8.41
N ASN A 16 -2.60 14.10 7.15
CA ASN A 16 -4.02 14.07 6.80
C ASN A 16 -4.67 12.74 7.18
N THR A 17 -3.97 11.62 6.96
CA THR A 17 -4.42 10.29 7.39
C THR A 17 -4.64 10.24 8.89
N LYS A 18 -3.67 10.70 9.69
CA LYS A 18 -3.77 10.75 11.15
C LYS A 18 -4.95 11.61 11.61
N ASN A 19 -5.10 12.79 11.03
CA ASN A 19 -6.23 13.69 11.35
C ASN A 19 -7.58 13.09 10.95
N PHE A 20 -7.64 12.40 9.80
CA PHE A 20 -8.85 11.71 9.36
C PHE A 20 -9.25 10.62 10.36
N PHE A 21 -8.33 9.74 10.73
CA PHE A 21 -8.62 8.66 11.68
C PHE A 21 -8.98 9.16 13.08
N ARG A 22 -8.38 10.25 13.57
CA ARG A 22 -8.83 10.89 14.80
C ARG A 22 -10.30 11.34 14.75
N LYS A 23 -10.73 11.90 13.62
CA LYS A 23 -12.15 12.27 13.42
C LYS A 23 -13.05 11.04 13.39
N VAL A 24 -12.63 9.98 12.68
CA VAL A 24 -13.36 8.70 12.60
C VAL A 24 -13.52 8.10 14.00
N PHE A 25 -12.45 7.98 14.76
CA PHE A 25 -12.47 7.38 16.10
C PHE A 25 -13.18 8.23 17.16
N LYS A 26 -13.29 9.54 16.94
CA LYS A 26 -14.08 10.42 17.79
C LYS A 26 -15.59 10.30 17.56
N SER A 27 -16.01 9.72 16.43
CA SER A 27 -17.43 9.56 16.11
C SER A 27 -18.10 8.57 17.07
N GLN A 28 -19.38 8.80 17.37
CA GLN A 28 -20.17 7.89 18.21
C GLN A 28 -20.35 6.50 17.55
N ASP A 29 -20.26 6.45 16.23
CA ASP A 29 -20.43 5.22 15.48
C ASP A 29 -19.21 4.31 15.51
N PHE A 30 -18.03 4.85 15.83
CA PHE A 30 -16.80 4.05 15.94
C PHE A 30 -16.98 2.83 16.87
N LYS A 31 -17.67 2.99 17.98
CA LYS A 31 -17.92 1.90 18.95
C LYS A 31 -18.84 0.80 18.43
N LYS A 32 -19.51 1.03 17.31
CA LYS A 32 -20.42 0.07 16.67
C LYS A 32 -19.72 -0.74 15.58
N TRP A 33 -18.49 -0.38 15.22
CA TRP A 33 -17.76 -1.02 14.13
C TRP A 33 -16.79 -2.06 14.65
N ASP A 34 -16.79 -3.21 14.02
CA ASP A 34 -15.79 -4.25 14.26
C ASP A 34 -14.62 -4.04 13.30
N PHE A 35 -13.45 -3.84 13.88
CA PHE A 35 -12.22 -3.69 13.10
C PHE A 35 -11.42 -5.00 13.12
N SER A 36 -10.96 -5.44 11.97
CA SER A 36 -10.09 -6.60 11.85
C SER A 36 -8.64 -6.34 12.26
N HIS A 37 -8.28 -5.09 12.49
CA HIS A 37 -6.93 -4.67 12.84
C HIS A 37 -6.73 -4.58 14.36
N SER A 38 -5.49 -4.73 14.79
CA SER A 38 -5.13 -4.57 16.20
C SER A 38 -5.41 -3.13 16.70
N GLY A 39 -5.79 -3.01 17.96
CA GLY A 39 -6.04 -1.69 18.58
C GLY A 39 -4.82 -0.76 18.48
N LEU A 40 -3.60 -1.31 18.59
CA LEU A 40 -2.37 -0.53 18.45
C LEU A 40 -2.12 -0.06 17.00
N TYR A 41 -2.56 -0.81 16.00
CA TYR A 41 -2.52 -0.32 14.62
C TYR A 41 -3.51 0.82 14.40
N LEU A 42 -4.73 0.71 14.95
CA LEU A 42 -5.70 1.81 14.89
C LEU A 42 -5.16 3.06 15.61
N ASP A 43 -4.49 2.87 16.74
CA ASP A 43 -3.84 3.95 17.49
C ASP A 43 -2.65 4.58 16.71
N PHE A 44 -1.93 3.76 15.92
CA PHE A 44 -0.94 4.26 14.95
C PHE A 44 -1.59 5.11 13.84
N LEU A 45 -2.72 4.69 13.30
CA LEU A 45 -3.44 5.48 12.30
C LEU A 45 -3.91 6.82 12.86
N ALA A 46 -4.21 6.90 14.16
CA ALA A 46 -4.52 8.15 14.87
C ALA A 46 -3.29 8.99 15.22
N GLY A 47 -2.09 8.54 14.87
CA GLY A 47 -0.85 9.25 15.11
C GLY A 47 -0.31 9.17 16.53
N ASN A 48 -0.71 8.20 17.32
CA ASN A 48 -0.26 8.05 18.71
C ASN A 48 0.91 7.07 18.86
N GLN A 49 1.24 6.33 17.79
CA GLN A 49 2.33 5.37 17.75
C GLN A 49 3.25 5.68 16.58
N SER A 50 4.52 5.26 16.71
CA SER A 50 5.49 5.27 15.61
C SER A 50 5.97 3.85 15.38
N TYR A 51 5.81 3.33 14.16
CA TYR A 51 6.25 1.99 13.78
C TYR A 51 7.15 2.04 12.55
N LYS A 52 8.07 1.10 12.49
CA LYS A 52 8.81 0.82 11.26
C LYS A 52 7.96 -0.05 10.35
N CYS A 53 8.05 0.19 9.07
CA CYS A 53 7.43 -0.66 8.06
C CYS A 53 8.12 -2.04 8.03
N THR A 54 7.32 -3.11 8.06
CA THR A 54 7.80 -4.50 7.99
C THR A 54 7.10 -5.25 6.87
N PRO A 55 7.39 -4.91 5.60
CA PRO A 55 6.63 -5.41 4.45
C PRO A 55 6.75 -6.94 4.26
N TRP A 56 7.81 -7.55 4.79
CA TRP A 56 7.99 -9.01 4.84
C TRP A 56 6.96 -9.75 5.70
N GLY A 57 6.22 -9.02 6.55
CA GLY A 57 5.12 -9.59 7.34
C GLY A 57 3.87 -9.90 6.52
N ASN A 58 3.78 -9.37 5.29
CA ASN A 58 2.68 -9.62 4.37
C ASN A 58 3.21 -9.79 2.92
N PRO A 59 3.96 -10.86 2.66
CA PRO A 59 4.57 -11.09 1.35
C PRO A 59 3.51 -11.38 0.29
N THR A 60 3.69 -10.82 -0.88
CA THR A 60 2.73 -10.93 -1.98
C THR A 60 3.33 -11.72 -3.15
N ARG A 61 2.55 -12.65 -3.68
CA ARG A 61 2.86 -13.41 -4.89
C ARG A 61 1.78 -13.23 -5.94
N ASN A 62 2.20 -13.02 -7.19
CA ASN A 62 1.32 -12.93 -8.34
C ASN A 62 1.83 -13.83 -9.49
N ILE A 63 1.31 -13.66 -10.70
CA ILE A 63 1.71 -14.43 -11.88
C ILE A 63 3.18 -14.22 -12.27
N PHE A 64 3.80 -13.12 -11.85
CA PHE A 64 5.20 -12.81 -12.15
C PHE A 64 6.17 -13.39 -11.13
N GLY A 65 5.68 -13.78 -9.96
CA GLY A 65 6.47 -14.27 -8.86
C GLY A 65 6.18 -13.56 -7.54
N TRP A 66 7.13 -13.61 -6.63
CA TRP A 66 7.09 -12.89 -5.36
C TRP A 66 7.49 -11.43 -5.60
N GLN A 67 6.58 -10.53 -5.28
CA GLN A 67 6.74 -9.10 -5.50
C GLN A 67 7.55 -8.46 -4.37
N LYS A 68 8.51 -7.63 -4.73
CA LYS A 68 9.33 -6.88 -3.76
C LYS A 68 9.19 -5.37 -3.94
N PRO A 69 9.37 -4.58 -2.86
CA PRO A 69 9.49 -5.02 -1.46
C PRO A 69 8.11 -5.34 -0.86
N CYS A 70 7.03 -4.85 -1.44
CA CYS A 70 5.65 -5.03 -0.96
C CYS A 70 4.67 -4.96 -2.14
N TYR A 71 3.39 -5.21 -1.89
CA TYR A 71 2.39 -5.22 -2.94
C TYR A 71 2.09 -3.81 -3.52
N LEU A 72 2.42 -2.75 -2.80
CA LEU A 72 2.22 -1.38 -3.26
C LEU A 72 3.35 -0.91 -4.17
N LEU A 73 4.57 -1.35 -3.92
CA LEU A 73 5.74 -1.01 -4.70
C LEU A 73 6.10 -2.21 -5.61
N GLY A 74 5.86 -2.11 -6.87
CA GLY A 74 6.22 -3.18 -7.82
C GLY A 74 7.65 -3.00 -8.34
N GLU A 75 8.67 -3.08 -7.49
CA GLU A 75 10.05 -2.81 -7.86
C GLU A 75 10.86 -4.04 -8.25
N GLY A 76 10.23 -5.18 -8.35
CA GLY A 76 10.82 -6.40 -8.83
C GLY A 76 10.06 -7.63 -8.41
N TYR A 77 10.44 -8.76 -9.02
CA TYR A 77 9.88 -10.06 -8.72
C TYR A 77 10.99 -11.07 -8.62
N VAL A 78 10.81 -12.01 -7.72
CA VAL A 78 11.69 -13.16 -7.58
C VAL A 78 10.90 -14.46 -7.64
N LYS A 79 11.57 -15.56 -7.99
CA LYS A 79 10.90 -16.84 -8.24
C LYS A 79 10.50 -17.55 -6.97
N THR A 80 11.32 -17.46 -5.93
CA THR A 80 11.15 -18.20 -4.69
C THR A 80 10.96 -17.25 -3.50
N PHE A 81 10.26 -17.71 -2.47
CA PHE A 81 10.16 -16.99 -1.21
C PHE A 81 11.52 -16.78 -0.53
N LYS A 82 12.43 -17.73 -0.68
CA LYS A 82 13.78 -17.62 -0.16
C LYS A 82 14.54 -16.45 -0.78
N GLU A 83 14.46 -16.30 -2.10
CA GLU A 83 15.02 -15.13 -2.79
C GLU A 83 14.38 -13.83 -2.32
N LEU A 84 13.04 -13.80 -2.16
CA LEU A 84 12.35 -12.62 -1.62
C LEU A 84 12.95 -12.19 -0.28
N MET A 85 13.14 -13.15 0.64
CA MET A 85 13.62 -12.85 1.99
C MET A 85 15.09 -12.47 2.02
N ASN A 86 15.93 -13.11 1.20
CA ASN A 86 17.38 -12.95 1.25
C ASN A 86 17.91 -11.83 0.34
N ASP A 87 17.26 -11.62 -0.83
CA ASP A 87 17.78 -10.74 -1.87
C ASP A 87 17.12 -9.36 -1.86
N THR A 88 16.11 -9.14 -1.00
CA THR A 88 15.50 -7.84 -0.82
C THR A 88 16.20 -7.06 0.27
N GLU A 89 16.70 -5.89 -0.08
CA GLU A 89 17.37 -4.98 0.87
C GLU A 89 16.34 -4.22 1.70
N TRP A 90 15.72 -4.92 2.65
CA TRP A 90 14.59 -4.44 3.44
C TRP A 90 14.81 -3.09 4.10
N ASP A 91 16.02 -2.83 4.57
CA ASP A 91 16.39 -1.59 5.27
C ASP A 91 16.37 -0.35 4.36
N LYS A 92 16.34 -0.55 3.06
CA LYS A 92 16.22 0.54 2.10
C LYS A 92 14.79 1.06 1.93
N TYR A 93 13.80 0.38 2.52
CA TYR A 93 12.38 0.71 2.35
C TYR A 93 11.75 1.21 3.65
N GLY A 94 10.58 1.82 3.52
CA GLY A 94 9.83 2.40 4.63
C GLY A 94 9.98 3.92 4.70
N THR A 95 9.12 4.53 5.51
CA THR A 95 9.13 5.98 5.74
C THR A 95 10.46 6.42 6.33
N GLY A 96 11.06 7.45 5.77
CA GLY A 96 12.39 7.95 6.16
C GLY A 96 13.55 7.30 5.40
N ASN A 97 13.32 6.17 4.72
CA ASN A 97 14.36 5.47 3.95
C ASN A 97 14.14 5.58 2.44
N TYR A 98 12.88 5.61 2.00
CA TYR A 98 12.52 5.61 0.59
C TYR A 98 11.40 6.60 0.32
N ASP A 99 11.57 7.45 -0.68
CA ASP A 99 10.65 8.55 -0.96
C ASP A 99 9.22 8.08 -1.23
N LYS A 100 9.03 7.06 -2.05
CA LYS A 100 7.71 6.46 -2.30
C LYS A 100 7.01 5.89 -1.06
N CYS A 101 7.72 5.74 0.05
CA CYS A 101 7.16 5.28 1.32
C CYS A 101 6.76 6.41 2.27
N SER A 102 7.08 7.67 1.91
CA SER A 102 6.96 8.84 2.81
C SER A 102 5.58 8.99 3.41
N ASP A 103 4.54 8.87 2.62
CA ASP A 103 3.15 9.02 3.07
C ASP A 103 2.44 7.69 3.38
N CYS A 104 3.10 6.56 3.19
CA CYS A 104 2.50 5.26 3.39
C CYS A 104 2.21 4.98 4.87
N MET A 105 0.97 4.59 5.17
CA MET A 105 0.51 4.07 6.46
C MET A 105 -0.25 2.75 6.29
N ALA A 106 0.03 2.01 5.21
CA ALA A 106 -0.73 0.82 4.86
C ALA A 106 -0.52 -0.33 5.85
N HIS A 107 -1.58 -1.08 6.09
CA HIS A 107 -1.58 -2.22 7.01
C HIS A 107 -0.52 -3.28 6.66
N CYS A 108 -0.28 -3.50 5.38
CA CYS A 108 0.69 -4.50 4.93
C CYS A 108 2.11 -4.32 5.49
N GLY A 109 2.48 -3.08 5.80
CA GLY A 109 3.80 -2.80 6.36
C GLY A 109 3.80 -2.51 7.85
N TYR A 110 2.68 -2.07 8.40
CA TYR A 110 2.64 -1.57 9.79
C TYR A 110 1.83 -2.43 10.75
N GLU A 111 0.89 -3.26 10.25
CA GLU A 111 0.11 -4.14 11.12
C GLU A 111 1.00 -5.18 11.81
N ALA A 112 1.94 -5.79 11.09
CA ALA A 112 2.86 -6.76 11.68
C ALA A 112 3.71 -6.14 12.81
N SER A 113 4.17 -4.89 12.62
CA SER A 113 4.87 -4.15 13.68
C SER A 113 3.96 -3.87 14.87
N ALA A 114 2.71 -3.47 14.63
CA ALA A 114 1.73 -3.22 15.68
C ALA A 114 1.39 -4.51 16.45
N VAL A 115 1.22 -5.63 15.75
CA VAL A 115 1.00 -6.95 16.38
C VAL A 115 2.20 -7.35 17.23
N THR A 116 3.43 -7.11 16.76
CA THR A 116 4.63 -7.37 17.57
C THR A 116 4.63 -6.52 18.84
N ASP A 117 4.19 -5.26 18.76
CA ASP A 117 4.06 -4.36 19.91
C ASP A 117 2.98 -4.83 20.90
N VAL A 118 1.90 -5.45 20.43
CA VAL A 118 0.89 -6.09 21.33
C VAL A 118 1.53 -7.11 22.24
N PHE A 119 2.41 -7.96 21.70
CA PHE A 119 3.10 -8.99 22.50
C PHE A 119 4.20 -8.41 23.38
N ALA A 120 4.92 -7.41 22.92
CA ALA A 120 5.96 -6.76 23.68
C ALA A 120 5.42 -5.89 24.83
N ASN A 121 4.24 -5.28 24.65
CA ASN A 121 3.64 -4.33 25.57
C ASN A 121 2.15 -4.65 25.83
N PRO A 122 1.82 -5.80 26.45
CA PRO A 122 0.44 -6.26 26.58
C PRO A 122 -0.46 -5.31 27.41
N LEU A 123 0.08 -4.64 28.42
CA LEU A 123 -0.71 -3.68 29.22
C LEU A 123 -1.11 -2.44 28.40
N LYS A 124 -0.23 -1.97 27.54
CA LYS A 124 -0.51 -0.90 26.58
C LYS A 124 -1.60 -1.34 25.59
N ALA A 125 -1.47 -2.55 25.05
CA ALA A 125 -2.45 -3.10 24.11
C ALA A 125 -3.85 -3.23 24.75
N VAL A 126 -3.94 -3.77 25.97
CA VAL A 126 -5.19 -3.84 26.73
C VAL A 126 -5.77 -2.46 27.01
N SER A 127 -4.93 -1.49 27.39
CA SER A 127 -5.40 -0.12 27.64
C SER A 127 -6.03 0.48 26.39
N VAL A 128 -5.40 0.33 25.22
CA VAL A 128 -5.95 0.82 23.95
C VAL A 128 -7.19 0.04 23.53
N ALA A 129 -7.23 -1.27 23.75
CA ALA A 129 -8.41 -2.08 23.45
C ALA A 129 -9.64 -1.67 24.27
N LEU A 130 -9.45 -1.30 25.54
CA LEU A 130 -10.55 -0.89 26.44
C LEU A 130 -10.99 0.56 26.23
N LYS A 131 -10.04 1.46 26.00
CA LYS A 131 -10.32 2.91 25.89
C LYS A 131 -10.54 3.38 24.46
N GLY A 132 -10.12 2.60 23.46
CA GLY A 132 -10.01 3.00 22.07
C GLY A 132 -8.74 3.82 21.78
N PRO A 133 -8.47 4.09 20.48
CA PRO A 133 -7.39 4.98 20.07
C PRO A 133 -7.57 6.39 20.61
N LYS A 134 -6.48 7.01 20.99
CA LYS A 134 -6.50 8.39 21.50
C LYS A 134 -6.79 9.37 20.35
N THR A 135 -7.78 10.21 20.53
CA THR A 135 -8.26 11.13 19.48
C THR A 135 -7.88 12.59 19.70
N GLU A 136 -7.27 12.91 20.83
CA GLU A 136 -6.87 14.28 21.22
C GLU A 136 -5.44 14.30 21.79
N GLY A 137 -4.89 15.49 21.91
CA GLY A 137 -3.53 15.72 22.38
C GLY A 137 -2.49 15.63 21.26
N GLU A 138 -1.23 15.73 21.65
CA GLU A 138 -0.08 15.74 20.76
C GLU A 138 0.07 14.42 20.03
N MET A 139 0.41 14.47 18.74
CA MET A 139 0.78 13.30 17.95
C MET A 139 2.25 12.98 18.14
N VAL A 140 2.61 11.72 17.89
CA VAL A 140 4.02 11.32 17.82
C VAL A 140 4.70 12.11 16.70
N GLU A 141 5.94 12.50 16.94
CA GLU A 141 6.76 13.22 15.99
C GLU A 141 6.83 12.46 14.65
N GLU A 142 6.76 13.21 13.55
CA GLU A 142 6.86 12.63 12.21
C GLU A 142 8.29 12.16 11.95
N ILE A 143 8.39 11.07 11.21
CA ILE A 143 9.69 10.55 10.77
C ILE A 143 10.30 11.55 9.78
N ASP A 144 11.56 11.89 9.99
CA ASP A 144 12.31 12.73 9.06
C ASP A 144 12.48 12.03 7.71
N ILE A 145 11.90 12.61 6.68
CA ILE A 145 11.96 12.11 5.30
C ILE A 145 13.00 12.82 4.44
N SER A 146 13.71 13.80 5.00
CA SER A 146 14.70 14.61 4.24
C SER A 146 15.87 13.82 3.69
N LYS A 147 16.12 12.64 4.26
CA LYS A 147 17.19 11.70 3.87
C LYS A 147 16.68 10.49 3.12
N SER A 148 15.40 10.47 2.79
CA SER A 148 14.82 9.37 2.01
C SER A 148 15.50 9.24 0.67
N ARG A 149 15.80 8.00 0.28
CA ARG A 149 16.38 7.67 -1.01
C ARG A 149 15.36 7.94 -2.11
N ASP A 150 15.83 8.50 -3.21
CA ASP A 150 15.02 8.68 -4.40
C ASP A 150 14.52 7.33 -4.95
N PRO A 151 13.39 7.33 -5.64
CA PRO A 151 12.87 6.13 -6.28
C PRO A 151 13.88 5.51 -7.24
N ASP A 152 14.16 4.21 -7.05
CA ASP A 152 14.85 3.45 -8.06
C ASP A 152 13.87 3.15 -9.20
N PHE A 153 14.37 3.25 -10.42
CA PHE A 153 13.62 2.75 -11.55
C PHE A 153 13.58 1.22 -11.50
N PHE A 154 12.44 0.69 -11.88
CA PHE A 154 12.26 -0.74 -12.00
C PHE A 154 13.17 -1.31 -13.11
N HIS A 155 14.15 -2.11 -12.73
CA HIS A 155 15.13 -2.67 -13.66
C HIS A 155 15.06 -4.20 -13.78
N ASP A 156 13.94 -4.82 -13.44
CA ASP A 156 13.79 -6.24 -13.70
C ASP A 156 13.67 -6.48 -15.20
N ALA A 157 14.79 -6.90 -15.81
CA ALA A 157 14.87 -7.11 -17.25
C ALA A 157 13.82 -8.12 -17.76
N HIS A 158 13.51 -9.15 -16.96
CA HIS A 158 12.53 -10.17 -17.33
C HIS A 158 11.10 -9.59 -17.35
N VAL A 159 10.73 -8.82 -16.35
CA VAL A 159 9.40 -8.17 -16.29
C VAL A 159 9.30 -7.09 -17.36
N SER A 160 10.35 -6.30 -17.55
CA SER A 160 10.40 -5.30 -18.61
C SER A 160 10.22 -5.92 -20.00
N GLU A 161 10.85 -7.06 -20.28
CA GLU A 161 10.70 -7.78 -21.53
C GLU A 161 9.29 -8.36 -21.69
N MET A 162 8.73 -8.92 -20.61
CA MET A 162 7.38 -9.48 -20.62
C MET A 162 6.32 -8.38 -20.81
N MET A 163 6.49 -7.22 -20.19
CA MET A 163 5.61 -6.07 -20.39
C MET A 163 5.69 -5.55 -21.82
N LYS A 164 6.87 -5.50 -22.42
CA LYS A 164 7.02 -5.18 -23.86
C LYS A 164 6.26 -6.15 -24.75
N LYS A 165 6.35 -7.45 -24.47
CA LYS A 165 5.60 -8.49 -25.21
C LYS A 165 4.08 -8.32 -25.07
N LEU A 166 3.59 -8.05 -23.85
CA LEU A 166 2.16 -7.82 -23.59
C LEU A 166 1.65 -6.55 -24.29
N HIS A 167 2.43 -5.47 -24.28
CA HIS A 167 2.07 -4.24 -25.00
C HIS A 167 2.04 -4.47 -26.53
N ALA A 168 3.01 -5.19 -27.07
CA ALA A 168 3.03 -5.53 -28.49
C ALA A 168 1.83 -6.41 -28.90
N GLN A 169 1.44 -7.38 -28.07
CA GLN A 169 0.25 -8.20 -28.28
C GLN A 169 -1.03 -7.34 -28.28
N LYS A 170 -1.19 -6.47 -27.28
CA LYS A 170 -2.34 -5.55 -27.22
C LYS A 170 -2.44 -4.64 -28.44
N GLN A 171 -1.32 -4.10 -28.92
CA GLN A 171 -1.31 -3.28 -30.13
C GLN A 171 -1.73 -4.06 -31.37
N ASN A 172 -1.28 -5.31 -31.49
CA ASN A 172 -1.68 -6.19 -32.59
C ASN A 172 -3.17 -6.55 -32.54
N GLU A 173 -3.71 -6.80 -31.37
CA GLU A 173 -5.15 -7.05 -31.17
C GLU A 173 -6.00 -5.83 -31.52
N THR A 174 -5.56 -4.62 -31.15
CA THR A 174 -6.28 -3.38 -31.49
C THR A 174 -6.22 -3.09 -33.00
N ASN A 175 -5.10 -3.37 -33.63
CA ASN A 175 -4.93 -3.16 -35.08
C ASN A 175 -5.67 -4.21 -35.94
N ASN A 176 -5.91 -5.40 -35.39
CA ASN A 176 -6.63 -6.49 -36.07
C ASN A 176 -8.12 -6.57 -35.71
N SER A 177 -8.62 -5.75 -34.80
CA SER A 177 -10.05 -5.66 -34.52
C SER A 177 -10.73 -4.98 -35.71
N PRO A 178 -11.69 -5.62 -36.38
CA PRO A 178 -12.44 -4.98 -37.45
C PRO A 178 -13.18 -3.77 -36.87
N ILE A 179 -12.95 -2.62 -37.47
CA ILE A 179 -13.69 -1.40 -37.17
C ILE A 179 -15.17 -1.74 -37.34
N PRO A 180 -16.03 -1.58 -36.33
CA PRO A 180 -17.46 -1.76 -36.52
C PRO A 180 -17.88 -0.81 -37.62
N SER A 181 -18.36 -1.31 -38.73
CA SER A 181 -18.88 -0.49 -39.80
C SER A 181 -20.02 0.37 -39.22
N ALA A 182 -19.79 1.65 -39.14
CA ALA A 182 -20.83 2.63 -38.88
C ALA A 182 -21.77 2.63 -40.06
N GLY A 183 -22.91 1.95 -39.92
CA GLY A 183 -23.87 1.90 -41.03
C GLY A 183 -25.08 1.03 -40.74
N ALA A 184 -25.89 1.41 -39.77
CA ALA A 184 -27.30 1.11 -39.80
C ALA A 184 -28.03 2.35 -39.34
N ALA A 185 -28.32 3.20 -40.32
CA ALA A 185 -29.25 4.32 -40.15
C ALA A 185 -30.61 3.73 -39.73
N ILE A 186 -31.02 4.04 -38.53
CA ILE A 186 -32.39 3.82 -38.05
C ILE A 186 -33.28 4.80 -38.81
N ASN A 187 -34.06 4.26 -39.72
CA ASN A 187 -35.05 5.01 -40.46
C ASN A 187 -36.32 5.21 -39.57
N PRO A 188 -36.70 6.42 -39.20
CA PRO A 188 -37.93 6.66 -38.44
C PRO A 188 -39.07 6.88 -39.41
N LYS A 189 -39.87 5.85 -39.68
CA LYS A 189 -41.25 5.95 -40.21
C LYS A 189 -42.02 4.78 -39.65
N GLY A 190 -42.93 5.11 -38.80
CA GLY A 190 -44.35 5.36 -39.02
C GLY A 190 -45.12 4.14 -38.61
N ASP A 191 -45.93 4.30 -37.74
CA ASP A 191 -47.36 4.19 -37.43
C ASP A 191 -47.62 3.98 -35.96
#